data_9aea1d842bc44a5950a7f887ae1ed78d
#
_entry.id   9aea1d842bc44a5950a7f887ae1ed78d
#
_cell.length_a   1.000
_cell.length_b   1.000
_cell.length_c   1.000
_cell.angle_alpha   90.00
_cell.angle_beta   90.00
_cell.angle_gamma   90.00
#
_symmetry.space_group_name_H-M   'P 1'
#
loop_
_entity.id
_entity.type
_entity.pdbx_description
1 polymer ?
#
loop_
_entity_poly.entity_id
_entity_poly.type
_entity_poly.pdbx_seq_one_letter_code
_entity_poly.pdbx_strand_id
1 'polypeptide(L)' 'AAGSIEVTASVPGKICKVEASVGAAVKAGDTIVVLEAMKMEIPVVAPSDGTVASINVSTGDAVESGDVLATMD' A
#
# COMPACT_ATOMS: atom_id res chain seq x y z
N ALA A 1 -5.74 -6.95 15.57
CA ALA A 1 -6.55 -7.01 14.37
C ALA A 1 -6.03 -6.04 13.33
N ALA A 2 -6.29 -6.30 12.05
CA ALA A 2 -5.94 -5.39 10.99
C ALA A 2 -6.71 -4.07 11.16
N GLY A 3 -6.16 -3.00 10.63
CA GLY A 3 -6.79 -1.69 10.70
C GLY A 3 -8.11 -1.63 9.96
N SER A 4 -8.90 -0.63 10.26
CA SER A 4 -10.22 -0.44 9.68
C SER A 4 -10.19 0.21 8.30
N ILE A 5 -9.06 0.81 7.92
CA ILE A 5 -8.90 1.50 6.63
C ILE A 5 -8.04 0.61 5.74
N GLU A 6 -8.56 0.26 4.57
CA GLU A 6 -7.83 -0.58 3.62
C GLU A 6 -7.14 0.27 2.57
N VAL A 7 -5.88 -0.06 2.30
CA VAL A 7 -5.11 0.53 1.21
C VAL A 7 -5.04 -0.51 0.10
N THR A 8 -5.71 -0.22 -1.01
CA THR A 8 -5.87 -1.19 -2.10
C THR A 8 -5.15 -0.74 -3.36
N ALA A 9 -4.81 -1.73 -4.20
CA ALA A 9 -4.24 -1.45 -5.51
C ALA A 9 -5.33 -0.93 -6.45
N SER A 10 -5.02 0.10 -7.21
CA SER A 10 -5.96 0.65 -8.19
C SER A 10 -5.85 -0.03 -9.55
N VAL A 11 -4.72 -0.66 -9.82
CA VAL A 11 -4.47 -1.37 -11.08
C VAL A 11 -3.67 -2.63 -10.77
N PRO A 12 -3.72 -3.64 -11.65
CA PRO A 12 -2.88 -4.83 -11.48
C PRO A 12 -1.42 -4.48 -11.75
N GLY A 13 -0.52 -5.11 -11.02
CA GLY A 13 0.91 -4.87 -11.21
C GLY A 13 1.73 -5.67 -10.22
N LYS A 14 2.95 -5.21 -9.98
CA LYS A 14 3.90 -5.88 -9.12
C LYS A 14 4.43 -4.89 -8.09
N ILE A 15 4.60 -5.35 -6.87
CA ILE A 15 5.12 -4.48 -5.80
C ILE A 15 6.59 -4.19 -6.06
N CYS A 16 6.89 -2.93 -6.31
CA CYS A 16 8.25 -2.46 -6.59
C CYS A 16 8.98 -2.13 -5.29
N LYS A 17 8.30 -1.44 -4.38
CA LYS A 17 8.86 -1.07 -3.07
C LYS A 17 7.77 -1.02 -2.03
N VAL A 18 8.13 -1.28 -0.79
CA VAL A 18 7.27 -1.05 0.37
C VAL A 18 7.91 0.10 1.14
N GLU A 19 7.28 1.26 1.13
CA GLU A 19 7.85 2.47 1.73
C GLU A 19 7.48 2.64 3.18
N ALA A 20 6.30 2.18 3.59
CA ALA A 20 5.85 2.29 4.97
C ALA A 20 6.12 1.00 5.73
N SER A 21 6.13 1.11 7.06
CA SER A 21 6.32 -0.04 7.94
C SER A 21 5.12 -0.15 8.87
N VAL A 22 4.87 -1.35 9.36
CA VAL A 22 3.85 -1.59 10.38
C VAL A 22 4.19 -0.76 11.61
N GLY A 23 3.21 -0.02 12.11
CA GLY A 23 3.39 0.88 13.25
C GLY A 23 3.79 2.30 12.88
N ALA A 24 4.09 2.57 11.60
CA ALA A 24 4.49 3.90 11.18
C ALA A 24 3.29 4.84 11.14
N ALA A 25 3.47 6.07 11.61
CA ALA A 25 2.47 7.12 11.47
C ALA A 25 2.61 7.73 10.08
N VAL A 26 1.51 7.84 9.36
CA VAL A 26 1.50 8.40 8.01
C VAL A 26 0.39 9.42 7.89
N LYS A 27 0.51 10.27 6.87
CA LYS A 27 -0.50 11.28 6.57
C LYS A 27 -1.13 10.97 5.22
N ALA A 28 -2.32 11.50 5.00
CA ALA A 28 -2.99 11.37 3.71
C ALA A 28 -2.05 11.84 2.60
N GLY A 29 -1.90 11.00 1.58
CA GLY A 29 -0.98 11.27 0.47
C GLY A 29 0.43 10.71 0.64
N ASP A 30 0.80 10.23 1.82
CA ASP A 30 2.10 9.58 2.00
C ASP A 30 2.12 8.25 1.25
N THR A 31 3.23 7.94 0.60
CA THR A 31 3.37 6.69 -0.15
C THR A 31 3.52 5.52 0.80
N ILE A 32 2.66 4.53 0.67
CA ILE A 32 2.70 3.29 1.45
C ILE A 32 3.51 2.24 0.71
N VAL A 33 3.18 1.98 -0.56
CA VAL A 33 3.92 1.08 -1.42
C VAL A 33 4.03 1.70 -2.81
N VAL A 34 4.99 1.22 -3.59
CA VAL A 34 5.13 1.60 -5.00
C VAL A 34 4.84 0.36 -5.83
N LEU A 35 3.93 0.51 -6.77
CA LEU A 35 3.44 -0.55 -7.64
C LEU A 35 3.99 -0.31 -9.04
N GLU A 36 4.52 -1.34 -9.67
CA GLU A 36 4.95 -1.26 -11.06
C GLU A 36 3.88 -1.86 -11.96
N ALA A 37 3.39 -1.08 -12.91
CA ALA A 37 2.41 -1.51 -13.89
C ALA A 37 2.68 -0.80 -15.20
N MET A 38 2.63 -1.53 -16.31
CA MET A 38 2.79 -0.96 -17.65
C MET A 38 4.08 -0.15 -17.78
N LYS A 39 5.16 -0.64 -17.19
CA LYS A 39 6.50 0.00 -17.20
C LYS A 39 6.53 1.35 -16.48
N MET A 40 5.57 1.57 -15.60
CA MET A 40 5.49 2.81 -14.80
C MET A 40 5.45 2.46 -13.32
N GLU A 41 6.04 3.34 -12.52
CA GLU A 41 5.94 3.24 -11.07
C GLU A 41 4.75 4.07 -10.61
N ILE A 42 3.84 3.42 -9.89
CA ILE A 42 2.62 4.05 -9.43
C ILE A 42 2.63 4.03 -7.91
N PRO A 43 2.71 5.18 -7.24
CA PRO A 43 2.66 5.19 -5.78
C PRO A 43 1.24 4.89 -5.30
N VAL A 44 1.14 4.03 -4.31
CA VAL A 44 -0.11 3.78 -3.60
C VAL A 44 0.00 4.54 -2.29
N VAL A 45 -0.89 5.50 -2.10
CA VAL A 45 -0.78 6.46 -1.00
C VAL A 45 -1.82 6.20 0.06
N ALA A 46 -1.54 6.71 1.27
CA ALA A 46 -2.48 6.62 2.37
C ALA A 46 -3.73 7.45 2.05
N PRO A 47 -4.93 6.89 2.25
CA PRO A 47 -6.17 7.62 1.99
C PRO A 47 -6.49 8.65 3.07
N SER A 48 -5.88 8.53 4.22
CA SER A 48 -6.11 9.46 5.35
C SER A 48 -4.92 9.39 6.29
N ASP A 49 -4.88 10.33 7.24
CA ASP A 49 -3.89 10.28 8.32
C ASP A 49 -4.18 9.07 9.20
N GLY A 50 -3.13 8.44 9.70
CA GLY A 50 -3.30 7.31 10.60
C GLY A 50 -2.01 6.55 10.82
N THR A 51 -2.14 5.34 11.32
CA THR A 51 -1.02 4.46 11.60
C THR A 51 -1.18 3.18 10.78
N VAL A 52 -0.09 2.73 10.19
CA VAL A 52 -0.10 1.47 9.41
C VAL A 52 -0.28 0.31 10.39
N ALA A 53 -1.37 -0.44 10.23
CA ALA A 53 -1.68 -1.57 11.09
C ALA A 53 -1.12 -2.87 10.54
N SER A 54 -1.13 -3.05 9.22
CA SER A 54 -0.55 -4.24 8.59
C SER A 54 -0.06 -3.92 7.18
N ILE A 55 0.93 -4.68 6.73
CA ILE A 55 1.41 -4.67 5.34
C ILE A 55 1.24 -6.10 4.84
N ASN A 56 0.42 -6.28 3.82
CA ASN A 56 0.01 -7.60 3.36
C ASN A 56 0.79 -8.08 2.13
N VAL A 57 1.74 -7.29 1.66
CA VAL A 57 2.52 -7.60 0.46
C VAL A 57 3.99 -7.35 0.71
N SER A 58 4.82 -7.95 -0.13
CA SER A 58 6.27 -7.77 -0.10
C SER A 58 6.76 -7.37 -1.48
N THR A 59 7.94 -6.77 -1.54
CA THR A 59 8.58 -6.43 -2.82
C THR A 59 8.65 -7.68 -3.70
N GLY A 60 8.17 -7.55 -4.92
CA GLY A 60 8.13 -8.63 -5.89
C GLY A 60 6.79 -9.35 -5.98
N ASP A 61 5.86 -9.10 -5.08
CA ASP A 61 4.54 -9.73 -5.13
C ASP A 61 3.72 -9.16 -6.29
N ALA A 62 3.00 -10.05 -6.97
CA ALA A 62 2.04 -9.63 -7.99
C ALA A 62 0.70 -9.36 -7.33
N VAL A 63 0.04 -8.27 -7.71
CA VAL A 63 -1.25 -7.88 -7.17
C VAL A 63 -2.21 -7.53 -8.28
N GLU A 64 -3.49 -7.56 -7.95
CA GLU A 64 -4.54 -7.19 -8.88
C GLU A 64 -5.32 -6.00 -8.36
N SER A 65 -6.06 -5.35 -9.24
CA SER A 65 -6.92 -4.24 -8.87
C SER A 65 -7.87 -4.66 -7.75
N GLY A 66 -7.91 -3.90 -6.68
CA GLY A 66 -8.75 -4.18 -5.52
C GLY A 66 -8.09 -5.01 -4.44
N ASP A 67 -6.89 -5.55 -4.68
CA ASP A 67 -6.18 -6.30 -3.64
C ASP A 67 -5.80 -5.38 -2.49
N VAL A 68 -5.99 -5.85 -1.27
CA VAL A 68 -5.62 -5.09 -0.08
C VAL A 68 -4.11 -5.21 0.13
N LEU A 69 -3.42 -4.10 0.01
CA LEU A 69 -1.96 -4.05 0.13
C LEU A 69 -1.52 -3.82 1.57
N ALA A 70 -2.29 -3.02 2.29
CA ALA A 70 -2.01 -2.66 3.68
C ALA A 70 -3.31 -2.24 4.35
N THR A 71 -3.29 -2.20 5.67
CA THR A 71 -4.40 -1.64 6.44
C THR A 71 -3.88 -0.59 7.40
N MET A 72 -4.75 0.33 7.78
CA MET A 72 -4.43 1.45 8.66
C MET A 72 -5.51 1.61 9.72
N ASP A 73 -5.14 2.25 10.81
CA ASP A 73 -6.06 2.66 11.86
C ASP A 73 -6.24 4.18 11.89
#